data_84f4e6404943923515481d0f47674808
#
_entry.id   84f4e6404943923515481d0f47674808
#
_cell.length_a   1.000
_cell.length_b   1.000
_cell.length_c   1.000
_cell.angle_alpha   90.00
_cell.angle_beta   90.00
_cell.angle_gamma   90.00
#
_symmetry.space_group_name_H-M   'P 1'
#
loop_
_entity.id
_entity.type
_entity.pdbx_description
1 polymer ?
#
loop_
_entity_poly.entity_id
_entity_poly.type
_entity_poly.pdbx_seq_one_letter_code
_entity_poly.pdbx_strand_id
1 'polypeptide(L)'
;DCANSEYVSQKIYYPSEMILDEFYTDESGSLMLPNELAYGDYELHEVQSAEGYVLDKNPVPFTIDGSVETVVVEKTNTAQKGRISVQKTGNVFASVTALGSAIYIDENGEVHESGQTAYTPVFAKENLSGAVFQVIASEDIITLDGTIRANAGDVVAEITTDENGYAETDLLYLGKYEVRENTAPDGYVLNAESQFVELTYAGQEIAVRDTVNTSFVNDYQGVEISLSKVMEKDELFNIGNSDEYTRVRFGLFAAENITAVDGSVIPADGLISEISLAENMSAKFDTALPFGKYYVQEIATDEHYVLNGKKYLVNFEYMGQEVTTVTVDCGEFKNALKRGKISGKKVDENEKSLENALFGLFAVDTVEFTADNAYMTAVSDENGHFEFDKIPYGEYIVREIEAPTGYILSDESYPVTISEDGEIIEIIAVNKPITVEISKQDVYGNELAGAEMQLENSDGEVVDKWTSDGTNHVVTELPAGGYTLKEIAAPDGYVIATDIRFTVDVYGKITVENVDATAVSENGNPLIVMVDDTTKVKISKRDITTDKELAGATLQIIDEDGNVATEWVSTD
;
A
#
# COMPACT_ATOMS: atom_id res chain seq x y z
N ASP A 1 -59.78 -70.85 91.13
CA ASP A 1 -60.96 -70.06 90.93
C ASP A 1 -60.68 -68.65 90.68
N CYS A 2 -60.69 -68.29 89.43
CA CYS A 2 -60.51 -66.91 88.98
C CYS A 2 -61.91 -66.35 88.68
N ALA A 3 -62.57 -65.88 89.70
CA ALA A 3 -63.74 -65.06 89.53
C ALA A 3 -63.56 -63.78 90.37
N ASN A 4 -63.26 -62.78 89.77
CA ASN A 4 -63.29 -61.35 89.99
C ASN A 4 -61.93 -60.67 89.64
N SER A 5 -61.68 -60.49 88.42
CA SER A 5 -60.66 -59.47 88.00
C SER A 5 -61.35 -58.11 88.05
N GLU A 6 -61.17 -57.40 89.16
CA GLU A 6 -61.43 -55.97 89.20
C GLU A 6 -60.36 -55.31 88.39
N TYR A 7 -60.79 -54.70 87.33
CA TYR A 7 -59.90 -53.82 86.58
C TYR A 7 -59.58 -52.62 87.47
N VAL A 8 -58.33 -52.60 87.99
CA VAL A 8 -57.80 -51.41 88.64
C VAL A 8 -57.19 -50.53 87.57
N SER A 9 -57.90 -49.52 87.27
CA SER A 9 -57.31 -48.50 86.41
C SER A 9 -56.25 -47.73 87.19
N GLN A 10 -54.97 -47.93 86.84
CA GLN A 10 -53.86 -47.14 87.37
C GLN A 10 -53.58 -45.96 86.42
N LYS A 11 -53.84 -44.72 86.89
CA LYS A 11 -53.41 -43.55 86.14
C LYS A 11 -51.90 -43.36 86.32
N ILE A 12 -51.16 -43.60 85.31
CA ILE A 12 -49.73 -43.28 85.27
C ILE A 12 -49.60 -41.84 84.73
N TYR A 13 -49.05 -40.94 85.53
CA TYR A 13 -48.78 -39.60 85.12
C TYR A 13 -47.33 -39.52 84.67
N TYR A 14 -47.13 -39.26 83.39
CA TYR A 14 -45.82 -38.92 82.87
C TYR A 14 -45.61 -37.43 83.06
N PRO A 15 -44.37 -36.96 83.40
CA PRO A 15 -44.06 -35.53 83.39
C PRO A 15 -44.30 -34.92 81.98
N SER A 16 -44.85 -33.70 81.98
CA SER A 16 -44.95 -32.98 80.71
C SER A 16 -43.55 -32.84 80.07
N GLU A 17 -43.48 -32.94 78.75
CA GLU A 17 -42.23 -32.85 77.94
C GLU A 17 -41.25 -34.04 78.10
N MET A 18 -41.72 -35.18 78.54
CA MET A 18 -40.95 -36.43 78.57
C MET A 18 -41.00 -37.10 77.21
N ILE A 19 -39.84 -37.38 76.60
CA ILE A 19 -39.74 -38.21 75.39
C ILE A 19 -40.05 -39.63 75.79
N LEU A 20 -41.09 -40.23 75.18
CA LEU A 20 -41.50 -41.59 75.47
C LEU A 20 -40.70 -42.61 74.66
N ASP A 21 -40.48 -42.34 73.38
CA ASP A 21 -39.66 -43.17 72.47
C ASP A 21 -39.33 -42.41 71.18
N GLU A 22 -38.35 -42.89 70.41
CA GLU A 22 -38.02 -42.44 69.12
C GLU A 22 -38.22 -43.56 68.11
N PHE A 23 -38.86 -43.25 66.99
CA PHE A 23 -39.18 -44.20 65.94
C PHE A 23 -38.89 -43.66 64.59
N TYR A 24 -38.66 -44.56 63.63
CA TYR A 24 -38.48 -44.22 62.21
C TYR A 24 -39.72 -44.71 61.44
N THR A 25 -40.19 -43.92 60.53
CA THR A 25 -41.13 -44.33 59.49
C THR A 25 -40.46 -45.30 58.51
N ASP A 26 -41.23 -46.26 57.98
CA ASP A 26 -40.78 -47.20 56.96
C ASP A 26 -40.68 -46.54 55.58
N GLU A 27 -40.34 -47.31 54.52
CA GLU A 27 -40.25 -46.86 53.15
C GLU A 27 -41.55 -46.26 52.58
N SER A 28 -42.71 -46.58 53.22
CA SER A 28 -44.00 -45.98 52.84
C SER A 28 -44.30 -44.67 53.56
N GLY A 29 -43.38 -44.20 54.43
CA GLY A 29 -43.53 -42.99 55.23
C GLY A 29 -44.46 -43.24 56.45
N SER A 30 -44.79 -44.51 56.77
CA SER A 30 -45.72 -44.85 57.80
C SER A 30 -45.03 -45.55 58.98
N LEU A 31 -45.65 -45.48 60.15
CA LEU A 31 -45.26 -46.22 61.35
C LEU A 31 -46.48 -46.57 62.12
N MET A 32 -46.60 -47.85 62.51
CA MET A 32 -47.51 -48.30 63.55
C MET A 32 -46.70 -48.45 64.85
N LEU A 33 -47.04 -47.69 65.90
CA LEU A 33 -46.33 -47.79 67.17
C LEU A 33 -46.34 -49.23 67.69
N PRO A 34 -45.19 -49.79 68.07
CA PRO A 34 -45.11 -51.17 68.53
C PRO A 34 -45.72 -51.39 69.93
N ASN A 35 -45.84 -50.34 70.73
CA ASN A 35 -46.36 -50.36 72.08
C ASN A 35 -47.66 -49.55 72.19
N GLU A 36 -48.59 -50.03 72.98
CA GLU A 36 -49.83 -49.32 73.26
C GLU A 36 -49.55 -48.08 74.14
N LEU A 37 -50.14 -46.94 73.75
CA LEU A 37 -50.12 -45.76 74.58
C LEU A 37 -51.34 -45.74 75.52
N ALA A 38 -51.13 -45.24 76.74
CA ALA A 38 -52.24 -45.07 77.71
C ALA A 38 -53.17 -43.93 77.24
N TYR A 39 -54.39 -43.85 77.81
CA TYR A 39 -55.27 -42.71 77.59
C TYR A 39 -54.58 -41.42 78.06
N GLY A 40 -54.53 -40.39 77.19
CA GLY A 40 -53.90 -39.13 77.48
C GLY A 40 -53.70 -38.29 76.25
N ASP A 41 -53.21 -37.08 76.50
CA ASP A 41 -52.81 -36.12 75.44
C ASP A 41 -51.33 -36.28 75.17
N TYR A 42 -50.95 -36.28 73.88
CA TYR A 42 -49.59 -36.49 73.39
C TYR A 42 -49.26 -35.47 72.33
N GLU A 43 -48.00 -35.34 72.07
CA GLU A 43 -47.47 -34.58 70.93
C GLU A 43 -46.49 -35.43 70.12
N LEU A 44 -46.68 -35.48 68.82
CA LEU A 44 -45.70 -36.04 67.89
C LEU A 44 -44.71 -34.97 67.51
N HIS A 45 -43.44 -35.15 67.87
CA HIS A 45 -42.34 -34.30 67.45
C HIS A 45 -41.49 -35.00 66.39
N GLU A 46 -41.14 -34.31 65.32
CA GLU A 46 -40.13 -34.78 64.39
C GLU A 46 -38.74 -34.35 64.92
N VAL A 47 -37.85 -35.30 65.14
CA VAL A 47 -36.47 -35.05 65.59
C VAL A 47 -35.43 -35.20 64.49
N GLN A 48 -35.79 -35.93 63.43
CA GLN A 48 -34.99 -36.08 62.22
C GLN A 48 -35.91 -36.18 61.01
N SER A 49 -35.69 -35.27 60.03
CA SER A 49 -36.39 -35.32 58.74
C SER A 49 -35.78 -36.39 57.84
N ALA A 50 -36.51 -36.82 56.84
CA ALA A 50 -35.96 -37.60 55.75
C ALA A 50 -34.94 -36.78 54.95
N GLU A 51 -33.94 -37.43 54.35
CA GLU A 51 -32.96 -36.80 53.54
C GLU A 51 -33.61 -36.02 52.37
N GLY A 52 -33.18 -34.80 52.16
CA GLY A 52 -33.76 -33.90 51.16
C GLY A 52 -34.96 -33.08 51.67
N TYR A 53 -35.39 -33.26 52.94
CA TYR A 53 -36.50 -32.51 53.54
C TYR A 53 -36.06 -31.65 54.71
N VAL A 54 -36.83 -30.61 54.97
CA VAL A 54 -36.64 -29.68 56.10
C VAL A 54 -37.35 -30.21 57.31
N LEU A 55 -36.68 -30.18 58.46
CA LEU A 55 -37.29 -30.60 59.78
C LEU A 55 -38.44 -29.65 60.15
N ASP A 56 -39.64 -30.21 60.34
CA ASP A 56 -40.73 -29.44 60.89
C ASP A 56 -40.75 -29.57 62.43
N LYS A 57 -40.32 -28.51 63.10
CA LYS A 57 -40.25 -28.46 64.58
C LYS A 57 -41.60 -28.26 65.28
N ASN A 58 -42.69 -28.02 64.54
CA ASN A 58 -43.97 -27.80 65.10
C ASN A 58 -44.53 -29.16 65.56
N PRO A 59 -44.89 -29.38 66.85
CA PRO A 59 -45.49 -30.63 67.29
C PRO A 59 -46.89 -30.78 66.71
N VAL A 60 -47.34 -32.05 66.56
CA VAL A 60 -48.71 -32.40 66.23
C VAL A 60 -49.37 -32.98 67.43
N PRO A 61 -50.27 -32.26 68.08
CA PRO A 61 -51.00 -32.82 69.27
C PRO A 61 -52.03 -33.86 68.84
N PHE A 62 -52.17 -34.91 69.64
CA PHE A 62 -53.19 -35.91 69.46
C PHE A 62 -53.63 -36.51 70.83
N THR A 63 -54.80 -37.06 70.86
CA THR A 63 -55.39 -37.64 72.13
C THR A 63 -55.70 -39.10 71.91
N ILE A 64 -55.36 -39.94 72.88
CA ILE A 64 -55.79 -41.35 73.00
C ILE A 64 -56.89 -41.40 74.05
N ASP A 65 -58.13 -41.62 73.64
CA ASP A 65 -59.31 -41.68 74.54
C ASP A 65 -60.16 -42.93 74.37
N GLY A 66 -59.74 -43.83 73.46
CA GLY A 66 -60.47 -45.08 73.18
C GLY A 66 -61.68 -44.89 72.29
N SER A 67 -61.94 -43.76 71.76
CA SER A 67 -63.06 -43.45 70.86
C SER A 67 -62.94 -44.07 69.48
N VAL A 68 -61.70 -44.39 69.07
CA VAL A 68 -61.40 -45.04 67.81
C VAL A 68 -60.38 -46.15 67.98
N GLU A 69 -60.37 -47.13 67.07
CA GLU A 69 -59.45 -48.29 67.11
C GLU A 69 -57.99 -47.86 66.79
N THR A 70 -57.84 -46.95 65.89
CA THR A 70 -56.53 -46.41 65.45
C THR A 70 -56.63 -44.92 65.39
N VAL A 71 -55.74 -44.18 66.09
CA VAL A 71 -55.54 -42.73 65.93
C VAL A 71 -54.50 -42.53 64.87
N VAL A 72 -54.89 -41.85 63.80
CA VAL A 72 -53.96 -41.49 62.71
C VAL A 72 -53.46 -40.07 62.95
N VAL A 73 -52.14 -39.93 63.04
CA VAL A 73 -51.46 -38.61 63.14
C VAL A 73 -50.64 -38.41 61.91
N GLU A 74 -50.89 -37.28 61.19
CA GLU A 74 -50.19 -36.95 59.98
C GLU A 74 -49.24 -35.79 60.24
N LYS A 75 -48.01 -35.90 59.72
CA LYS A 75 -47.02 -34.84 59.73
C LYS A 75 -46.38 -34.72 58.34
N THR A 76 -46.23 -33.51 57.83
CA THR A 76 -45.74 -33.24 56.49
C THR A 76 -44.45 -32.50 56.54
N ASN A 77 -43.53 -32.80 55.59
CA ASN A 77 -42.26 -32.07 55.40
C ASN A 77 -42.27 -31.35 54.10
N THR A 78 -41.51 -30.22 54.06
CA THR A 78 -41.25 -29.51 52.86
C THR A 78 -39.92 -29.97 52.30
N ALA A 79 -39.87 -30.34 51.00
CA ALA A 79 -38.61 -30.65 50.32
C ALA A 79 -37.67 -29.43 50.33
N GLN A 80 -36.43 -29.67 50.71
CA GLN A 80 -35.40 -28.61 50.64
C GLN A 80 -35.20 -28.19 49.22
N LYS A 81 -35.02 -26.89 49.00
CA LYS A 81 -34.77 -26.26 47.70
C LYS A 81 -33.57 -25.35 47.78
N GLY A 82 -33.04 -24.98 46.61
CA GLY A 82 -31.96 -24.03 46.49
C GLY A 82 -32.16 -23.15 45.28
N ARG A 83 -31.21 -22.23 45.05
CA ARG A 83 -31.18 -21.35 43.92
C ARG A 83 -29.88 -21.53 43.15
N ILE A 84 -29.89 -21.21 41.86
CA ILE A 84 -28.73 -21.14 41.00
C ILE A 84 -28.64 -19.69 40.50
N SER A 85 -27.48 -19.10 40.61
CA SER A 85 -27.24 -17.76 40.08
C SER A 85 -26.19 -17.76 38.97
N VAL A 86 -26.28 -16.76 38.10
CA VAL A 86 -25.35 -16.47 37.02
C VAL A 86 -24.78 -15.10 37.23
N GLN A 87 -23.45 -14.97 37.14
CA GLN A 87 -22.74 -13.70 36.96
C GLN A 87 -22.24 -13.62 35.54
N LYS A 88 -22.69 -12.63 34.78
CA LYS A 88 -22.34 -12.40 33.38
C LYS A 88 -21.40 -11.21 33.22
N THR A 89 -20.30 -11.43 32.51
CA THR A 89 -19.34 -10.36 32.18
C THR A 89 -18.90 -10.46 30.72
N GLY A 90 -18.32 -9.39 30.20
CA GLY A 90 -17.70 -9.34 28.85
C GLY A 90 -16.95 -8.03 28.65
N ASN A 91 -16.29 -7.92 27.51
CA ASN A 91 -15.51 -6.74 27.18
C ASN A 91 -16.41 -5.65 26.60
N VAL A 92 -16.49 -4.48 27.24
CA VAL A 92 -17.18 -3.30 26.73
C VAL A 92 -16.19 -2.28 26.24
N PHE A 93 -16.56 -1.45 25.25
CA PHE A 93 -15.77 -0.31 24.81
C PHE A 93 -15.77 0.77 25.93
N ALA A 94 -14.79 0.69 26.82
CA ALA A 94 -14.74 1.43 28.07
C ALA A 94 -14.21 2.85 27.92
N SER A 95 -13.14 3.02 27.16
CA SER A 95 -12.47 4.33 27.00
C SER A 95 -11.67 4.42 25.70
N VAL A 96 -11.15 5.60 25.40
CA VAL A 96 -10.25 5.90 24.28
C VAL A 96 -8.92 6.41 24.80
N THR A 97 -7.82 5.83 24.34
CA THR A 97 -6.48 6.36 24.61
C THR A 97 -5.97 7.07 23.38
N ALA A 98 -5.64 8.37 23.51
CA ALA A 98 -4.97 9.12 22.47
C ALA A 98 -3.45 8.97 22.65
N LEU A 99 -2.80 8.33 21.68
CA LEU A 99 -1.34 8.20 21.60
C LEU A 99 -0.78 9.41 20.84
N GLY A 100 0.31 9.98 21.30
CA GLY A 100 0.93 11.16 20.68
C GLY A 100 1.47 10.90 19.28
N SER A 101 1.76 9.64 18.95
CA SER A 101 2.15 9.19 17.61
C SER A 101 1.58 7.79 17.37
N ALA A 102 0.96 7.58 16.21
CA ALA A 102 0.62 6.25 15.75
C ALA A 102 1.90 5.47 15.47
N ILE A 103 1.87 4.18 15.71
CA ILE A 103 2.96 3.27 15.38
C ILE A 103 2.51 2.32 14.28
N TYR A 104 3.42 1.98 13.38
CA TYR A 104 3.24 0.89 12.43
C TYR A 104 4.47 -0.03 12.47
N ILE A 105 4.28 -1.25 12.06
CA ILE A 105 5.36 -2.25 11.98
C ILE A 105 5.64 -2.48 10.50
N ASP A 106 6.92 -2.37 10.12
CA ASP A 106 7.34 -2.64 8.75
C ASP A 106 7.48 -4.14 8.47
N GLU A 107 7.85 -4.50 7.25
CA GLU A 107 8.03 -5.88 6.80
C GLU A 107 9.14 -6.64 7.56
N ASN A 108 10.10 -5.93 8.15
CA ASN A 108 11.20 -6.49 8.94
C ASN A 108 10.81 -6.67 10.42
N GLY A 109 9.60 -6.24 10.80
CA GLY A 109 9.14 -6.24 12.18
C GLY A 109 9.65 -5.05 13.00
N GLU A 110 10.22 -4.01 12.37
CA GLU A 110 10.66 -2.81 13.05
C GLU A 110 9.47 -1.85 13.30
N VAL A 111 9.49 -1.23 14.49
CA VAL A 111 8.42 -0.30 14.93
C VAL A 111 8.79 1.13 14.57
N HIS A 112 7.90 1.79 13.86
CA HIS A 112 8.06 3.18 13.42
C HIS A 112 6.94 4.06 13.97
N GLU A 113 7.21 5.35 14.13
CA GLU A 113 6.23 6.38 14.51
C GLU A 113 5.81 7.19 13.28
N SER A 114 4.50 7.37 13.09
CA SER A 114 3.95 8.11 11.94
C SER A 114 3.89 9.63 12.16
N GLY A 115 3.97 10.06 13.40
CA GLY A 115 3.81 11.47 13.79
C GLY A 115 2.34 11.94 13.85
N GLN A 116 1.35 11.07 13.56
CA GLN A 116 -0.07 11.36 13.70
C GLN A 116 -0.62 10.81 15.00
N THR A 117 -1.55 11.54 15.65
CA THR A 117 -2.22 11.05 16.85
C THR A 117 -3.10 9.85 16.51
N ALA A 118 -2.87 8.72 17.19
CA ALA A 118 -3.73 7.56 17.12
C ALA A 118 -4.71 7.49 18.29
N TYR A 119 -5.93 7.07 18.02
CA TYR A 119 -7.02 6.88 18.97
C TYR A 119 -7.29 5.40 19.15
N THR A 120 -6.70 4.80 20.19
CA THR A 120 -6.84 3.37 20.45
C THR A 120 -8.08 3.08 21.28
N PRO A 121 -9.04 2.27 20.81
CA PRO A 121 -10.16 1.79 21.63
C PRO A 121 -9.63 0.93 22.77
N VAL A 122 -10.14 1.15 23.97
CA VAL A 122 -9.82 0.35 25.16
C VAL A 122 -11.07 -0.42 25.58
N PHE A 123 -10.95 -1.73 25.60
CA PHE A 123 -11.99 -2.62 26.09
C PHE A 123 -11.65 -3.06 27.51
N ALA A 124 -12.65 -3.04 28.39
CA ALA A 124 -12.52 -3.48 29.77
C ALA A 124 -13.62 -4.50 30.09
N LYS A 125 -13.31 -5.41 31.03
CA LYS A 125 -14.25 -6.42 31.49
C LYS A 125 -15.26 -5.78 32.45
N GLU A 126 -16.52 -5.78 32.03
CA GLU A 126 -17.64 -5.22 32.78
C GLU A 126 -18.80 -6.22 32.85
N ASN A 127 -19.76 -5.92 33.71
CA ASN A 127 -20.98 -6.69 33.84
C ASN A 127 -21.90 -6.51 32.63
N LEU A 128 -22.55 -7.59 32.18
CA LEU A 128 -23.43 -7.57 31.01
C LEU A 128 -24.87 -7.90 31.37
N SER A 129 -25.79 -6.98 31.06
CA SER A 129 -27.23 -7.20 31.18
C SER A 129 -27.81 -7.81 29.91
N GLY A 130 -28.99 -8.45 30.04
CA GLY A 130 -29.78 -8.96 28.93
C GLY A 130 -29.35 -10.33 28.39
N ALA A 131 -28.37 -10.99 28.99
CA ALA A 131 -28.06 -12.38 28.67
C ALA A 131 -29.16 -13.31 29.21
N VAL A 132 -29.69 -14.19 28.36
CA VAL A 132 -30.71 -15.16 28.75
C VAL A 132 -30.10 -16.54 28.95
N PHE A 133 -30.30 -17.11 30.13
CA PHE A 133 -29.80 -18.43 30.48
C PHE A 133 -30.95 -19.40 30.70
N GLN A 134 -30.80 -20.63 30.25
CA GLN A 134 -31.62 -21.76 30.56
C GLN A 134 -30.95 -22.64 31.62
N VAL A 135 -31.71 -23.00 32.64
CA VAL A 135 -31.35 -24.03 33.62
C VAL A 135 -32.10 -25.29 33.27
N ILE A 136 -31.39 -26.37 33.03
CA ILE A 136 -31.88 -27.61 32.45
C ILE A 136 -31.60 -28.73 33.46
N ALA A 137 -32.58 -29.61 33.75
CA ALA A 137 -32.35 -30.79 34.55
C ALA A 137 -31.39 -31.75 33.83
N SER A 138 -30.21 -32.02 34.40
CA SER A 138 -29.22 -32.96 33.82
C SER A 138 -29.57 -34.43 34.05
N GLU A 139 -30.47 -34.71 35.00
CA GLU A 139 -31.01 -36.02 35.34
C GLU A 139 -32.48 -35.85 35.74
N ASP A 140 -33.24 -36.96 35.88
CA ASP A 140 -34.59 -36.90 36.45
C ASP A 140 -34.52 -36.39 37.88
N ILE A 141 -35.15 -35.27 38.17
CA ILE A 141 -35.24 -34.68 39.50
C ILE A 141 -36.41 -35.34 40.22
N ILE A 142 -36.10 -36.25 41.11
CA ILE A 142 -37.10 -37.06 41.84
C ILE A 142 -36.99 -36.80 43.36
N THR A 143 -38.06 -36.38 44.00
CA THR A 143 -38.11 -36.26 45.45
C THR A 143 -38.30 -37.64 46.09
N LEU A 144 -37.95 -37.82 47.39
CA LEU A 144 -37.96 -39.09 48.08
C LEU A 144 -39.35 -39.78 48.10
N ASP A 145 -40.43 -39.01 47.96
CA ASP A 145 -41.80 -39.49 47.80
C ASP A 145 -42.09 -40.10 46.40
N GLY A 146 -41.10 -40.25 45.57
CA GLY A 146 -41.21 -40.78 44.19
C GLY A 146 -41.78 -39.79 43.16
N THR A 147 -42.03 -38.54 43.55
CA THR A 147 -42.59 -37.55 42.64
C THR A 147 -41.50 -37.04 41.70
N ILE A 148 -41.68 -37.16 40.37
CA ILE A 148 -40.86 -36.59 39.37
C ILE A 148 -41.19 -35.09 39.32
N ARG A 149 -40.17 -34.23 39.56
CA ARG A 149 -40.26 -32.77 39.56
C ARG A 149 -39.83 -32.17 38.25
N ALA A 150 -38.90 -32.82 37.52
CA ALA A 150 -38.48 -32.56 36.18
C ALA A 150 -37.86 -33.82 35.58
N ASN A 151 -37.99 -34.01 34.25
CA ASN A 151 -37.27 -35.09 33.57
C ASN A 151 -35.91 -34.56 33.07
N ALA A 152 -34.97 -35.47 32.87
CA ALA A 152 -33.70 -35.12 32.23
C ALA A 152 -33.93 -34.40 30.89
N GLY A 153 -33.31 -33.24 30.72
CA GLY A 153 -33.45 -32.37 29.54
C GLY A 153 -34.55 -31.30 29.63
N ASP A 154 -35.40 -31.33 30.66
CA ASP A 154 -36.42 -30.29 30.87
C ASP A 154 -35.77 -28.95 31.25
N VAL A 155 -36.20 -27.85 30.61
CA VAL A 155 -35.85 -26.48 31.03
C VAL A 155 -36.68 -26.15 32.27
N VAL A 156 -36.05 -26.04 33.42
CA VAL A 156 -36.71 -25.80 34.71
C VAL A 156 -36.75 -24.31 35.09
N ALA A 157 -35.89 -23.51 34.50
CA ALA A 157 -35.92 -22.05 34.64
C ALA A 157 -35.29 -21.37 33.41
N GLU A 158 -35.77 -20.17 33.10
CA GLU A 158 -35.14 -19.22 32.21
C GLU A 158 -34.93 -17.92 32.97
N ILE A 159 -33.69 -17.42 32.99
CA ILE A 159 -33.30 -16.25 33.75
C ILE A 159 -32.55 -15.25 32.86
N THR A 160 -32.75 -13.97 33.11
CA THR A 160 -32.11 -12.90 32.35
C THR A 160 -31.27 -12.01 33.26
N THR A 161 -30.03 -11.70 32.85
CA THR A 161 -29.13 -10.87 33.66
C THR A 161 -29.59 -9.42 33.72
N ASP A 162 -29.49 -8.82 34.91
CA ASP A 162 -29.80 -7.43 35.21
C ASP A 162 -28.61 -6.48 34.88
N GLU A 163 -28.71 -5.21 35.25
CA GLU A 163 -27.66 -4.18 35.03
C GLU A 163 -26.34 -4.52 35.76
N ASN A 164 -26.38 -5.37 36.80
CA ASN A 164 -25.19 -5.88 37.49
C ASN A 164 -24.62 -7.15 36.85
N GLY A 165 -25.18 -7.59 35.74
CA GLY A 165 -24.83 -8.86 35.11
C GLY A 165 -25.27 -10.08 35.91
N TYR A 166 -26.22 -9.91 36.84
CA TYR A 166 -26.66 -10.96 37.75
C TYR A 166 -28.06 -11.47 37.39
N ALA A 167 -28.23 -12.79 37.51
CA ALA A 167 -29.53 -13.44 37.44
C ALA A 167 -29.58 -14.57 38.42
N GLU A 168 -30.77 -14.87 38.97
CA GLU A 168 -31.00 -15.97 39.94
C GLU A 168 -32.32 -16.66 39.61
N THR A 169 -32.34 -17.99 39.79
CA THR A 169 -33.56 -18.78 39.62
C THR A 169 -34.53 -18.59 40.80
N ASP A 170 -35.78 -18.91 40.59
CA ASP A 170 -36.67 -19.30 41.69
C ASP A 170 -36.14 -20.56 42.38
N LEU A 171 -36.81 -20.98 43.47
CA LEU A 171 -36.45 -22.16 44.25
C LEU A 171 -36.62 -23.46 43.44
N LEU A 172 -35.49 -24.12 43.17
CA LEU A 172 -35.40 -25.40 42.49
C LEU A 172 -35.25 -26.55 43.51
N TYR A 173 -35.73 -27.76 43.18
CA TYR A 173 -35.50 -28.98 43.97
C TYR A 173 -34.02 -29.38 43.93
N LEU A 174 -33.59 -30.20 44.89
CA LEU A 174 -32.25 -30.78 44.92
C LEU A 174 -32.04 -31.68 43.70
N GLY A 175 -30.81 -31.66 43.12
CA GLY A 175 -30.45 -32.44 41.92
C GLY A 175 -29.40 -31.75 41.08
N LYS A 176 -29.12 -32.34 39.91
CA LYS A 176 -28.09 -31.82 38.98
C LYS A 176 -28.70 -31.04 37.83
N TYR A 177 -28.08 -29.94 37.53
CA TYR A 177 -28.54 -28.99 36.52
C TYR A 177 -27.40 -28.57 35.58
N GLU A 178 -27.76 -28.31 34.34
CA GLU A 178 -26.95 -27.65 33.35
C GLU A 178 -27.41 -26.20 33.24
N VAL A 179 -26.48 -25.26 33.33
CA VAL A 179 -26.71 -23.82 33.05
C VAL A 179 -26.08 -23.50 31.73
N ARG A 180 -26.86 -22.99 30.79
CA ARG A 180 -26.45 -22.70 29.45
C ARG A 180 -26.96 -21.33 29.00
N GLU A 181 -26.09 -20.54 28.33
CA GLU A 181 -26.55 -19.32 27.69
C GLU A 181 -27.37 -19.67 26.44
N ASN A 182 -28.57 -19.12 26.35
CA ASN A 182 -29.46 -19.27 25.19
C ASN A 182 -29.47 -18.07 24.28
N THR A 183 -29.30 -16.87 24.86
CA THR A 183 -29.21 -15.61 24.11
C THR A 183 -28.15 -14.75 24.74
N ALA A 184 -27.14 -14.36 23.93
CA ALA A 184 -26.13 -13.39 24.31
C ALA A 184 -26.69 -11.97 24.29
N PRO A 185 -26.15 -11.04 25.06
CA PRO A 185 -26.48 -9.63 24.93
C PRO A 185 -26.14 -9.10 23.51
N ASP A 186 -26.85 -8.08 23.05
CA ASP A 186 -26.58 -7.44 21.76
C ASP A 186 -25.12 -6.97 21.68
N GLY A 187 -24.45 -7.27 20.58
CA GLY A 187 -23.05 -6.95 20.35
C GLY A 187 -22.06 -8.06 20.76
N TYR A 188 -22.56 -9.14 21.35
CA TYR A 188 -21.70 -10.22 21.86
C TYR A 188 -21.94 -11.54 21.13
N VAL A 189 -20.90 -12.36 21.14
CA VAL A 189 -20.94 -13.73 20.62
C VAL A 189 -21.49 -14.67 21.71
N LEU A 190 -22.37 -15.60 21.32
CA LEU A 190 -22.93 -16.60 22.21
C LEU A 190 -21.82 -17.48 22.83
N ASN A 191 -21.80 -17.59 24.16
CA ASN A 191 -20.96 -18.57 24.82
C ASN A 191 -21.70 -19.94 24.89
N ALA A 192 -21.32 -20.84 24.00
CA ALA A 192 -21.92 -22.17 23.90
C ALA A 192 -21.49 -23.15 25.00
N GLU A 193 -20.58 -22.75 25.91
CA GLU A 193 -20.12 -23.61 27.00
C GLU A 193 -21.16 -23.67 28.10
N SER A 194 -21.53 -24.90 28.50
CA SER A 194 -22.44 -25.14 29.62
C SER A 194 -21.68 -25.34 30.94
N GLN A 195 -22.27 -24.93 32.04
CA GLN A 195 -21.78 -25.23 33.40
C GLN A 195 -22.73 -26.17 34.09
N PHE A 196 -22.17 -27.21 34.70
CA PHE A 196 -22.94 -28.22 35.47
C PHE A 196 -22.82 -27.91 36.94
N VAL A 197 -23.97 -27.89 37.63
CA VAL A 197 -24.07 -27.56 39.05
C VAL A 197 -24.98 -28.59 39.74
N GLU A 198 -24.78 -28.78 41.05
CA GLU A 198 -25.58 -29.68 41.86
C GLU A 198 -26.13 -28.97 43.09
N LEU A 199 -27.42 -28.99 43.27
CA LEU A 199 -28.09 -28.60 44.49
C LEU A 199 -28.15 -29.81 45.45
N THR A 200 -27.16 -29.90 46.34
CA THR A 200 -27.04 -30.98 47.32
C THR A 200 -27.77 -30.66 48.62
N TYR A 201 -28.17 -31.68 49.37
CA TYR A 201 -28.79 -31.53 50.71
C TYR A 201 -27.83 -30.80 51.67
N ALA A 202 -28.33 -29.77 52.34
CA ALA A 202 -27.56 -28.92 53.25
C ALA A 202 -27.80 -29.18 54.71
N GLY A 203 -28.59 -30.27 55.03
CA GLY A 203 -29.01 -30.61 56.37
C GLY A 203 -30.42 -30.12 56.69
N GLN A 204 -31.10 -30.84 57.66
CA GLN A 204 -32.51 -30.68 57.96
C GLN A 204 -32.90 -29.30 58.55
N GLU A 205 -31.95 -28.57 59.11
CA GLU A 205 -32.20 -27.27 59.74
C GLU A 205 -32.22 -26.10 58.72
N ILE A 206 -31.83 -26.39 57.48
CA ILE A 206 -31.71 -25.39 56.43
C ILE A 206 -32.94 -25.43 55.51
N ALA A 207 -33.79 -24.43 55.58
CA ALA A 207 -35.04 -24.40 54.79
C ALA A 207 -34.73 -24.17 53.27
N VAL A 208 -33.79 -23.27 52.97
CA VAL A 208 -33.29 -22.98 51.62
C VAL A 208 -31.78 -23.05 51.68
N ARG A 209 -31.19 -23.94 50.87
CA ARG A 209 -29.72 -24.00 50.78
C ARG A 209 -29.13 -22.75 50.16
N ASP A 210 -27.86 -22.46 50.44
CA ASP A 210 -27.13 -21.36 49.84
C ASP A 210 -27.14 -21.44 48.31
N THR A 211 -27.19 -20.28 47.62
CA THR A 211 -27.21 -20.17 46.18
C THR A 211 -25.91 -20.74 45.58
N VAL A 212 -26.03 -21.58 44.55
CA VAL A 212 -24.89 -22.05 43.77
C VAL A 212 -24.62 -21.06 42.65
N ASN A 213 -23.42 -20.48 42.66
CA ASN A 213 -23.04 -19.42 41.72
C ASN A 213 -22.33 -20.01 40.49
N THR A 214 -22.67 -19.50 39.31
CA THR A 214 -21.99 -19.75 38.04
C THR A 214 -21.49 -18.42 37.45
N SER A 215 -20.52 -18.48 36.53
CA SER A 215 -20.03 -17.28 35.87
C SER A 215 -19.74 -17.54 34.42
N PHE A 216 -20.17 -16.62 33.54
CA PHE A 216 -20.00 -16.72 32.11
C PHE A 216 -19.39 -15.42 31.57
N VAL A 217 -18.54 -15.56 30.54
CA VAL A 217 -17.89 -14.42 29.84
C VAL A 217 -18.27 -14.49 28.37
N ASN A 218 -18.70 -13.37 27.79
CA ASN A 218 -18.88 -13.28 26.35
C ASN A 218 -17.78 -12.40 25.72
N ASP A 219 -17.39 -12.80 24.54
CA ASP A 219 -16.54 -12.00 23.69
C ASP A 219 -17.37 -11.00 22.90
N TYR A 220 -16.86 -9.77 22.76
CA TYR A 220 -17.40 -8.76 21.87
C TYR A 220 -17.21 -9.24 20.42
N GLN A 221 -18.21 -9.03 19.55
CA GLN A 221 -18.08 -9.42 18.15
C GLN A 221 -16.91 -8.69 17.51
N GLY A 222 -16.00 -9.44 16.86
CA GLY A 222 -14.82 -8.90 16.20
C GLY A 222 -15.10 -8.44 14.78
N VAL A 223 -14.14 -7.66 14.21
CA VAL A 223 -14.12 -7.30 12.80
C VAL A 223 -12.73 -7.54 12.23
N GLU A 224 -12.69 -8.07 11.02
CA GLU A 224 -11.50 -8.24 10.21
C GLU A 224 -11.64 -7.39 8.95
N ILE A 225 -10.72 -6.45 8.75
CA ILE A 225 -10.72 -5.55 7.59
C ILE A 225 -9.49 -5.87 6.75
N SER A 226 -9.71 -6.32 5.51
CA SER A 226 -8.67 -6.68 4.56
C SER A 226 -8.70 -5.80 3.33
N LEU A 227 -7.55 -5.73 2.64
CA LEU A 227 -7.40 -5.04 1.37
C LEU A 227 -6.30 -5.71 0.54
N SER A 228 -6.32 -5.43 -0.76
CA SER A 228 -5.23 -5.76 -1.67
C SER A 228 -4.73 -4.51 -2.40
N LYS A 229 -3.48 -4.57 -2.89
CA LYS A 229 -2.81 -3.47 -3.56
C LYS A 229 -2.36 -3.88 -4.95
N VAL A 230 -2.55 -2.99 -5.92
CA VAL A 230 -1.97 -3.09 -7.26
C VAL A 230 -1.19 -1.82 -7.54
N MET A 231 0.07 -1.97 -7.88
CA MET A 231 0.96 -0.89 -8.30
C MET A 231 1.22 -1.04 -9.80
N GLU A 232 1.07 0.07 -10.55
CA GLU A 232 1.41 0.10 -11.97
C GLU A 232 2.90 -0.24 -12.15
N LYS A 233 3.24 -0.99 -13.22
CA LYS A 233 4.62 -1.33 -13.55
C LYS A 233 5.01 -0.69 -14.87
N ASP A 234 6.28 -0.35 -14.98
CA ASP A 234 6.87 0.10 -16.24
C ASP A 234 8.13 -0.71 -16.53
N GLU A 235 8.02 -1.63 -17.49
CA GLU A 235 9.10 -2.54 -17.86
C GLU A 235 10.26 -1.80 -18.56
N LEU A 236 9.97 -0.73 -19.30
CA LEU A 236 10.99 0.05 -20.01
C LEU A 236 11.92 0.77 -19.03
N PHE A 237 11.35 1.31 -17.97
CA PHE A 237 12.08 2.06 -16.93
C PHE A 237 12.39 1.20 -15.70
N ASN A 238 12.00 -0.08 -15.72
CA ASN A 238 12.20 -1.05 -14.62
C ASN A 238 11.64 -0.59 -13.27
N ILE A 239 10.43 -0.01 -13.27
CA ILE A 239 9.74 0.46 -12.07
C ILE A 239 8.62 -0.52 -11.69
N GLY A 240 8.40 -0.75 -10.39
CA GLY A 240 7.35 -1.61 -9.84
C GLY A 240 7.73 -3.09 -9.77
N ASN A 241 9.00 -3.43 -9.90
CA ASN A 241 9.51 -4.80 -9.87
C ASN A 241 10.39 -5.10 -8.65
N SER A 242 10.57 -4.15 -7.73
CA SER A 242 11.41 -4.29 -6.56
C SER A 242 10.65 -4.11 -5.24
N ASP A 243 11.14 -3.33 -4.32
CA ASP A 243 10.63 -3.17 -2.95
C ASP A 243 9.73 -1.93 -2.75
N GLU A 244 9.24 -1.32 -3.84
CA GLU A 244 8.42 -0.09 -3.76
C GLU A 244 7.18 -0.25 -2.88
N TYR A 245 6.61 -1.48 -2.82
CA TYR A 245 5.44 -1.79 -1.99
C TYR A 245 5.71 -1.60 -0.49
N THR A 246 6.96 -1.71 -0.04
CA THR A 246 7.32 -1.60 1.39
C THR A 246 7.09 -0.21 1.96
N ARG A 247 7.03 0.81 1.08
CA ARG A 247 6.75 2.21 1.44
C ARG A 247 5.27 2.55 1.44
N VAL A 248 4.41 1.60 1.04
CA VAL A 248 2.96 1.79 1.04
C VAL A 248 2.39 1.55 2.41
N ARG A 249 1.63 2.52 2.93
CA ARG A 249 0.96 2.41 4.23
C ARG A 249 -0.51 2.79 4.12
N PHE A 250 -1.32 2.10 4.91
CA PHE A 250 -2.74 2.36 5.03
C PHE A 250 -3.10 2.76 6.45
N GLY A 251 -3.98 3.73 6.57
CA GLY A 251 -4.59 4.13 7.84
C GLY A 251 -6.05 3.68 7.91
N LEU A 252 -6.45 3.21 9.10
CA LEU A 252 -7.84 2.99 9.47
C LEU A 252 -8.32 4.17 10.31
N PHE A 253 -9.38 4.81 9.87
CA PHE A 253 -9.91 6.03 10.48
C PHE A 253 -11.37 5.86 10.89
N ALA A 254 -11.80 6.54 11.94
CA ALA A 254 -13.21 6.68 12.25
C ALA A 254 -13.90 7.60 11.21
N ALA A 255 -15.04 7.19 10.66
CA ALA A 255 -15.81 8.02 9.74
C ALA A 255 -16.79 8.96 10.46
N GLU A 256 -17.02 8.71 11.76
CA GLU A 256 -17.90 9.48 12.64
C GLU A 256 -17.32 9.50 14.07
N ASN A 257 -17.87 10.35 14.93
CA ASN A 257 -17.50 10.32 16.35
C ASN A 257 -18.02 9.03 17.01
N ILE A 258 -17.14 8.26 17.64
CA ILE A 258 -17.49 7.01 18.33
C ILE A 258 -17.19 7.21 19.83
N THR A 259 -18.24 7.16 20.67
CA THR A 259 -18.14 7.51 22.09
C THR A 259 -18.07 6.25 22.95
N ALA A 260 -17.09 6.17 23.84
CA ALA A 260 -16.94 5.12 24.83
C ALA A 260 -17.85 5.33 26.06
N VAL A 261 -17.94 4.31 26.92
CA VAL A 261 -18.78 4.33 28.12
C VAL A 261 -18.38 5.46 29.10
N ASP A 262 -17.08 5.78 29.21
CA ASP A 262 -16.58 6.86 30.05
C ASP A 262 -16.78 8.28 29.47
N GLY A 263 -17.33 8.36 28.25
CA GLY A 263 -17.56 9.60 27.52
C GLY A 263 -16.37 10.07 26.67
N SER A 264 -15.23 9.37 26.69
CA SER A 264 -14.13 9.64 25.75
C SER A 264 -14.53 9.27 24.33
N VAL A 265 -13.93 9.94 23.33
CA VAL A 265 -14.39 9.87 21.93
C VAL A 265 -13.23 9.58 21.00
N ILE A 266 -13.42 8.64 20.06
CA ILE A 266 -12.65 8.60 18.82
C ILE A 266 -13.29 9.63 17.89
N PRO A 267 -12.62 10.76 17.57
CA PRO A 267 -13.22 11.78 16.72
C PRO A 267 -13.36 11.30 15.27
N ALA A 268 -14.30 11.90 14.55
CA ALA A 268 -14.36 11.74 13.10
C ALA A 268 -13.01 12.12 12.46
N ASP A 269 -12.58 11.37 11.46
CA ASP A 269 -11.25 11.42 10.84
C ASP A 269 -10.07 11.12 11.80
N GLY A 270 -10.35 10.61 13.01
CA GLY A 270 -9.32 10.14 13.95
C GLY A 270 -8.68 8.85 13.45
N LEU A 271 -7.35 8.82 13.36
CA LEU A 271 -6.59 7.63 13.01
C LEU A 271 -6.64 6.62 14.16
N ILE A 272 -6.93 5.37 13.85
CA ILE A 272 -7.02 4.28 14.83
C ILE A 272 -5.79 3.39 14.75
N SER A 273 -5.40 3.00 13.53
CA SER A 273 -4.29 2.08 13.28
C SER A 273 -3.67 2.33 11.93
N GLU A 274 -2.37 2.07 11.81
CA GLU A 274 -1.62 2.04 10.56
C GLU A 274 -1.10 0.65 10.29
N ILE A 275 -1.05 0.26 9.01
CA ILE A 275 -0.47 -1.00 8.56
C ILE A 275 0.34 -0.82 7.27
N SER A 276 1.34 -1.66 7.10
CA SER A 276 2.11 -1.82 5.86
C SER A 276 1.59 -3.00 5.04
N LEU A 277 1.99 -3.09 3.78
CA LEU A 277 1.68 -4.24 2.93
C LEU A 277 2.59 -5.42 3.27
N ALA A 278 2.03 -6.62 3.17
CA ALA A 278 2.81 -7.84 3.11
C ALA A 278 3.36 -8.07 1.69
N GLU A 279 4.34 -8.96 1.54
CA GLU A 279 4.97 -9.31 0.25
C GLU A 279 3.96 -9.76 -0.82
N ASN A 280 2.85 -10.36 -0.42
CA ASN A 280 1.77 -10.76 -1.31
C ASN A 280 0.84 -9.61 -1.74
N MET A 281 1.23 -8.36 -1.49
CA MET A 281 0.45 -7.16 -1.82
C MET A 281 -0.90 -7.09 -1.12
N SER A 282 -1.04 -7.67 0.07
CA SER A 282 -2.24 -7.55 0.90
C SER A 282 -1.92 -6.94 2.25
N ALA A 283 -2.96 -6.43 2.91
CA ALA A 283 -2.87 -5.95 4.28
C ALA A 283 -4.17 -6.24 5.03
N LYS A 284 -4.07 -6.39 6.35
CA LYS A 284 -5.18 -6.72 7.22
C LYS A 284 -5.07 -5.96 8.53
N PHE A 285 -6.13 -5.26 8.92
CA PHE A 285 -6.24 -4.66 10.25
C PHE A 285 -6.74 -5.71 11.25
N ASP A 286 -5.99 -5.88 12.33
CA ASP A 286 -6.29 -6.79 13.43
C ASP A 286 -6.43 -5.99 14.74
N THR A 287 -7.27 -4.96 14.71
CA THR A 287 -7.51 -4.08 15.85
C THR A 287 -8.94 -4.29 16.34
N ALA A 288 -9.10 -4.50 17.65
CA ALA A 288 -10.43 -4.52 18.26
C ALA A 288 -11.12 -3.17 18.07
N LEU A 289 -12.30 -3.19 17.44
CA LEU A 289 -13.07 -1.98 17.14
C LEU A 289 -14.44 -2.03 17.81
N PRO A 290 -14.98 -0.91 18.33
CA PRO A 290 -16.39 -0.79 18.64
C PRO A 290 -17.24 -0.75 17.37
N PHE A 291 -18.53 -1.04 17.47
CA PHE A 291 -19.46 -0.84 16.35
C PHE A 291 -19.46 0.63 15.93
N GLY A 292 -19.50 0.87 14.62
CA GLY A 292 -19.44 2.20 14.06
C GLY A 292 -19.04 2.20 12.59
N LYS A 293 -18.87 3.42 12.04
CA LYS A 293 -18.43 3.62 10.67
C LYS A 293 -16.98 4.05 10.63
N TYR A 294 -16.24 3.42 9.73
CA TYR A 294 -14.82 3.63 9.52
C TYR A 294 -14.52 3.83 8.04
N TYR A 295 -13.29 4.21 7.73
CA TYR A 295 -12.76 4.12 6.39
C TYR A 295 -11.29 3.76 6.41
N VAL A 296 -10.88 3.08 5.34
CA VAL A 296 -9.47 2.82 5.05
C VAL A 296 -9.02 3.77 3.95
N GLN A 297 -7.84 4.35 4.12
CA GLN A 297 -7.22 5.24 3.16
C GLN A 297 -5.71 4.96 3.08
N GLU A 298 -5.15 5.06 1.88
CA GLU A 298 -3.71 5.08 1.72
C GLU A 298 -3.14 6.40 2.25
N ILE A 299 -2.13 6.32 3.13
CA ILE A 299 -1.52 7.48 3.78
C ILE A 299 -0.07 7.72 3.36
N ALA A 300 0.57 6.72 2.77
CA ALA A 300 1.88 6.84 2.17
C ALA A 300 2.02 5.86 1.00
N THR A 301 2.81 6.24 0.01
CA THR A 301 3.22 5.39 -1.10
C THR A 301 4.67 5.68 -1.45
N ASP A 302 5.27 4.85 -2.31
CA ASP A 302 6.59 5.11 -2.86
C ASP A 302 6.59 6.35 -3.76
N GLU A 303 7.72 7.03 -3.84
CA GLU A 303 7.88 8.33 -4.53
C GLU A 303 7.56 8.29 -6.02
N HIS A 304 7.69 7.12 -6.66
CA HIS A 304 7.35 6.93 -8.08
C HIS A 304 5.85 6.97 -8.36
N TYR A 305 4.99 6.91 -7.33
CA TYR A 305 3.56 6.73 -7.50
C TYR A 305 2.73 7.91 -7.02
N VAL A 306 1.57 8.06 -7.64
CA VAL A 306 0.53 8.98 -7.18
C VAL A 306 -0.19 8.37 -5.98
N LEU A 307 -0.22 9.09 -4.85
CA LEU A 307 -0.92 8.66 -3.64
C LEU A 307 -2.43 8.53 -3.91
N ASN A 308 -3.00 7.36 -3.59
CA ASN A 308 -4.43 7.12 -3.73
C ASN A 308 -5.20 7.65 -2.51
N GLY A 309 -5.67 8.88 -2.58
CA GLY A 309 -6.43 9.53 -1.51
C GLY A 309 -7.89 9.06 -1.34
N LYS A 310 -8.33 8.01 -2.03
CA LYS A 310 -9.70 7.51 -1.94
C LYS A 310 -9.98 6.87 -0.58
N LYS A 311 -11.11 7.26 0.04
CA LYS A 311 -11.62 6.65 1.27
C LYS A 311 -12.50 5.44 0.93
N TYR A 312 -12.22 4.29 1.53
CA TYR A 312 -12.99 3.05 1.41
C TYR A 312 -13.77 2.83 2.70
N LEU A 313 -15.09 3.01 2.62
CA LEU A 313 -15.96 2.97 3.80
C LEU A 313 -16.12 1.53 4.33
N VAL A 314 -16.05 1.41 5.65
CA VAL A 314 -16.28 0.18 6.41
C VAL A 314 -17.40 0.45 7.41
N ASN A 315 -18.49 -0.30 7.32
CA ASN A 315 -19.56 -0.26 8.29
C ASN A 315 -19.49 -1.51 9.16
N PHE A 316 -19.17 -1.35 10.45
CA PHE A 316 -19.11 -2.43 11.40
C PHE A 316 -20.36 -2.39 12.28
N GLU A 317 -21.29 -3.26 11.99
CA GLU A 317 -22.56 -3.45 12.70
C GLU A 317 -22.66 -4.87 13.22
N TYR A 318 -23.43 -5.06 14.32
CA TYR A 318 -23.68 -6.37 14.89
C TYR A 318 -24.40 -7.29 13.89
N MET A 319 -23.87 -8.48 13.68
CA MET A 319 -24.35 -9.45 12.69
C MET A 319 -25.01 -10.69 13.32
N GLY A 320 -25.34 -10.60 14.62
CA GLY A 320 -25.96 -11.69 15.39
C GLY A 320 -24.95 -12.52 16.19
N GLN A 321 -25.45 -13.18 17.22
CA GLN A 321 -24.65 -13.87 18.23
C GLN A 321 -23.84 -15.08 17.74
N GLU A 322 -24.19 -15.64 16.57
CA GLU A 322 -23.49 -16.79 15.97
C GLU A 322 -22.26 -16.38 15.13
N VAL A 323 -22.09 -15.07 14.86
CA VAL A 323 -20.98 -14.53 14.08
C VAL A 323 -19.89 -14.04 15.03
N THR A 324 -18.78 -14.74 15.08
CA THR A 324 -17.65 -14.37 15.93
C THR A 324 -16.89 -13.17 15.38
N THR A 325 -16.72 -13.09 14.05
CA THR A 325 -15.96 -12.04 13.36
C THR A 325 -16.67 -11.65 12.07
N VAL A 326 -16.90 -10.36 11.89
CA VAL A 326 -17.39 -9.76 10.65
C VAL A 326 -16.20 -9.53 9.73
N THR A 327 -16.23 -10.07 8.51
CA THR A 327 -15.17 -9.86 7.52
C THR A 327 -15.59 -8.77 6.56
N VAL A 328 -14.75 -7.74 6.39
CA VAL A 328 -14.92 -6.65 5.43
C VAL A 328 -13.72 -6.61 4.49
N ASP A 329 -13.97 -6.83 3.21
CA ASP A 329 -12.97 -6.69 2.16
C ASP A 329 -13.13 -5.31 1.50
N CYS A 330 -12.14 -4.43 1.67
CA CYS A 330 -12.08 -3.11 1.02
C CYS A 330 -11.73 -3.22 -0.47
N GLY A 331 -11.39 -4.42 -0.96
CA GLY A 331 -11.04 -4.66 -2.35
C GLY A 331 -9.65 -4.12 -2.72
N GLU A 332 -9.52 -3.74 -3.98
CA GLU A 332 -8.24 -3.43 -4.60
C GLU A 332 -7.96 -1.92 -4.62
N PHE A 333 -6.81 -1.52 -4.05
CA PHE A 333 -6.26 -0.17 -4.12
C PHE A 333 -5.22 -0.09 -5.23
N LYS A 334 -5.41 0.83 -6.19
CA LYS A 334 -4.53 0.98 -7.36
C LYS A 334 -3.74 2.28 -7.28
N ASN A 335 -2.43 2.21 -7.49
CA ASN A 335 -1.59 3.39 -7.72
C ASN A 335 -1.06 3.39 -9.14
N ALA A 336 -1.19 4.56 -9.78
CA ALA A 336 -0.57 4.86 -11.04
C ALA A 336 0.82 5.47 -10.80
N LEU A 337 1.73 5.28 -11.73
CA LEU A 337 3.02 5.95 -11.75
C LEU A 337 2.84 7.46 -11.96
N LYS A 338 3.63 8.26 -11.26
CA LYS A 338 3.80 9.67 -11.60
C LYS A 338 4.47 9.75 -12.97
N ARG A 339 3.96 10.58 -13.85
CA ARG A 339 4.48 10.74 -15.20
C ARG A 339 4.54 12.21 -15.59
N GLY A 340 5.64 12.60 -16.23
CA GLY A 340 5.84 13.93 -16.78
C GLY A 340 6.06 13.88 -18.28
N LYS A 341 6.38 15.05 -18.82
CA LYS A 341 6.61 15.32 -20.23
C LYS A 341 7.83 16.22 -20.40
N ILE A 342 8.63 15.97 -21.41
CA ILE A 342 9.69 16.89 -21.85
C ILE A 342 9.25 17.49 -23.18
N SER A 343 9.22 18.82 -23.24
CA SER A 343 8.91 19.62 -24.43
C SER A 343 10.15 20.35 -24.86
N GLY A 344 10.70 19.97 -26.01
CA GLY A 344 11.93 20.57 -26.56
C GLY A 344 11.69 21.46 -27.75
N LYS A 345 12.53 22.49 -27.90
CA LYS A 345 12.60 23.33 -29.09
C LYS A 345 14.01 23.31 -29.66
N LYS A 346 14.13 22.88 -30.91
CA LYS A 346 15.38 22.87 -31.66
C LYS A 346 15.52 24.11 -32.51
N VAL A 347 16.61 24.86 -32.33
CA VAL A 347 16.89 26.12 -33.06
C VAL A 347 18.38 26.24 -33.44
N ASP A 348 18.71 27.17 -34.34
CA ASP A 348 20.07 27.62 -34.52
C ASP A 348 20.43 28.84 -33.63
N GLU A 349 21.63 29.38 -33.75
CA GLU A 349 22.10 30.55 -33.01
C GLU A 349 21.31 31.86 -33.31
N ASN A 350 20.50 31.88 -34.38
CA ASN A 350 19.62 32.98 -34.75
C ASN A 350 18.15 32.72 -34.44
N GLU A 351 17.87 31.71 -33.58
CA GLU A 351 16.51 31.27 -33.20
C GLU A 351 15.68 30.71 -34.38
N LYS A 352 16.28 30.40 -35.53
CA LYS A 352 15.64 29.71 -36.65
C LYS A 352 15.32 28.28 -36.21
N SER A 353 14.06 27.86 -36.33
CA SER A 353 13.63 26.48 -36.03
C SER A 353 14.32 25.48 -36.96
N LEU A 354 14.75 24.35 -36.39
CA LEU A 354 15.44 23.30 -37.13
C LEU A 354 14.66 21.98 -37.01
N GLU A 355 14.27 21.41 -38.15
CA GLU A 355 13.61 20.11 -38.25
C GLU A 355 14.62 18.97 -38.42
N ASN A 356 14.14 17.73 -38.19
CA ASN A 356 14.88 16.47 -38.39
C ASN A 356 16.12 16.28 -37.47
N ALA A 357 16.19 16.95 -36.33
CA ALA A 357 17.13 16.59 -35.28
C ALA A 357 16.58 15.39 -34.51
N LEU A 358 17.36 14.32 -34.34
CA LEU A 358 17.01 13.16 -33.54
C LEU A 358 17.54 13.32 -32.12
N PHE A 359 16.65 13.27 -31.13
CA PHE A 359 16.97 13.28 -29.71
C PHE A 359 16.70 11.93 -29.07
N GLY A 360 17.48 11.57 -28.04
CA GLY A 360 17.26 10.43 -27.17
C GLY A 360 17.06 10.86 -25.72
N LEU A 361 16.20 10.12 -25.03
CA LEU A 361 16.05 10.15 -23.57
C LEU A 361 16.84 8.98 -22.98
N PHE A 362 17.75 9.24 -22.07
CA PHE A 362 18.71 8.27 -21.55
C PHE A 362 18.70 8.21 -20.02
N ALA A 363 19.18 7.07 -19.47
CA ALA A 363 19.53 6.97 -18.06
C ALA A 363 20.72 7.89 -17.74
N VAL A 364 20.82 8.34 -16.48
CA VAL A 364 21.89 9.26 -16.03
C VAL A 364 23.30 8.65 -16.10
N ASP A 365 23.43 7.34 -16.07
CA ASP A 365 24.68 6.59 -16.14
C ASP A 365 25.04 6.12 -17.56
N THR A 366 24.29 6.57 -18.58
CA THR A 366 24.56 6.22 -19.98
C THR A 366 25.91 6.79 -20.43
N VAL A 367 26.74 5.95 -21.01
CA VAL A 367 28.07 6.32 -21.54
C VAL A 367 28.05 6.55 -23.06
N GLU A 368 27.28 5.74 -23.78
CA GLU A 368 27.14 5.83 -25.25
C GLU A 368 25.71 6.26 -25.60
N PHE A 369 25.60 7.41 -26.30
CA PHE A 369 24.32 8.02 -26.65
C PHE A 369 23.94 7.66 -28.09
N THR A 370 23.23 6.52 -28.23
CA THR A 370 22.73 6.02 -29.50
C THR A 370 21.25 5.78 -29.44
N ALA A 371 20.57 5.67 -30.57
CA ALA A 371 19.13 5.34 -30.59
C ALA A 371 18.83 3.98 -29.93
N ASP A 372 19.74 3.01 -30.01
CA ASP A 372 19.58 1.68 -29.41
C ASP A 372 19.68 1.70 -27.87
N ASN A 373 20.39 2.69 -27.30
CA ASN A 373 20.57 2.82 -25.84
C ASN A 373 19.57 3.81 -25.22
N ALA A 374 18.77 4.50 -26.02
CA ALA A 374 17.76 5.43 -25.55
C ALA A 374 16.52 4.71 -25.04
N TYR A 375 15.93 5.15 -23.92
CA TYR A 375 14.59 4.74 -23.52
C TYR A 375 13.54 5.11 -24.56
N MET A 376 13.67 6.32 -25.11
CA MET A 376 12.78 6.88 -26.11
C MET A 376 13.57 7.77 -27.06
N THR A 377 13.09 7.91 -28.29
CA THR A 377 13.62 8.86 -29.26
C THR A 377 12.52 9.81 -29.74
N ALA A 378 12.91 11.04 -30.09
CA ALA A 378 12.02 12.05 -30.62
C ALA A 378 12.75 12.83 -31.74
N VAL A 379 12.01 13.22 -32.80
CA VAL A 379 12.52 13.98 -33.92
C VAL A 379 11.90 15.37 -33.91
N SER A 380 12.69 16.42 -34.12
CA SER A 380 12.17 17.79 -34.24
C SER A 380 11.36 17.97 -35.52
N ASP A 381 10.20 18.61 -35.40
CA ASP A 381 9.30 18.94 -36.51
C ASP A 381 9.73 20.25 -37.26
N GLU A 382 8.94 20.67 -38.24
CA GLU A 382 9.15 21.90 -39.00
C GLU A 382 9.22 23.20 -38.18
N ASN A 383 8.65 23.17 -36.96
CA ASN A 383 8.70 24.28 -36.00
C ASN A 383 9.85 24.11 -34.98
N GLY A 384 10.68 23.07 -35.15
CA GLY A 384 11.75 22.70 -34.25
C GLY A 384 11.25 22.00 -32.96
N HIS A 385 9.97 21.67 -32.86
CA HIS A 385 9.42 21.03 -31.65
C HIS A 385 9.69 19.52 -31.61
N PHE A 386 10.13 19.02 -30.44
CA PHE A 386 10.24 17.61 -30.15
C PHE A 386 9.72 17.33 -28.74
N GLU A 387 9.27 16.09 -28.48
CA GLU A 387 8.57 15.76 -27.27
C GLU A 387 8.84 14.32 -26.81
N PHE A 388 9.02 14.14 -25.50
CA PHE A 388 8.94 12.85 -24.84
C PHE A 388 7.78 12.90 -23.86
N ASP A 389 6.80 12.01 -24.02
CA ASP A 389 5.57 11.95 -23.22
C ASP A 389 5.55 10.73 -22.32
N LYS A 390 4.81 10.83 -21.18
CA LYS A 390 4.62 9.76 -20.21
C LYS A 390 5.92 9.22 -19.59
N ILE A 391 6.86 10.09 -19.35
CA ILE A 391 8.13 9.74 -18.70
C ILE A 391 7.85 9.53 -17.21
N PRO A 392 8.19 8.37 -16.62
CA PRO A 392 8.00 8.14 -15.19
C PRO A 392 8.84 9.10 -14.32
N TYR A 393 8.48 9.18 -13.04
CA TYR A 393 9.31 9.80 -12.01
C TYR A 393 10.75 9.27 -12.10
N GLY A 394 11.75 10.17 -12.05
CA GLY A 394 13.16 9.82 -12.12
C GLY A 394 14.04 10.91 -12.73
N GLU A 395 15.33 10.62 -12.78
CA GLU A 395 16.35 11.47 -13.37
C GLU A 395 16.81 10.92 -14.71
N TYR A 396 16.93 11.79 -15.71
CA TYR A 396 17.25 11.43 -17.08
C TYR A 396 18.20 12.42 -17.73
N ILE A 397 18.74 12.04 -18.89
CA ILE A 397 19.52 12.93 -19.78
C ILE A 397 18.81 12.95 -21.13
N VAL A 398 18.53 14.14 -21.65
CA VAL A 398 18.18 14.34 -23.05
C VAL A 398 19.43 14.76 -23.82
N ARG A 399 19.69 14.13 -24.96
CA ARG A 399 20.82 14.43 -25.81
C ARG A 399 20.48 14.26 -27.29
N GLU A 400 21.08 15.11 -28.14
CA GLU A 400 21.00 14.98 -29.57
C GLU A 400 21.82 13.77 -30.04
N ILE A 401 21.22 12.92 -30.88
CA ILE A 401 21.85 11.73 -31.49
C ILE A 401 22.26 12.03 -32.92
N GLU A 402 21.38 12.74 -33.65
CA GLU A 402 21.64 13.18 -35.02
C GLU A 402 21.24 14.64 -35.16
N ALA A 403 22.15 15.44 -35.72
CA ALA A 403 21.89 16.84 -36.01
C ALA A 403 21.10 17.01 -37.32
N PRO A 404 20.37 18.12 -37.50
CA PRO A 404 19.82 18.49 -38.77
C PRO A 404 20.91 18.59 -39.85
N THR A 405 20.55 18.27 -41.09
CA THR A 405 21.48 18.37 -42.23
C THR A 405 22.09 19.77 -42.32
N GLY A 406 23.43 19.86 -42.40
CA GLY A 406 24.17 21.12 -42.47
C GLY A 406 24.50 21.73 -41.12
N TYR A 407 24.18 21.07 -40.01
CA TYR A 407 24.46 21.55 -38.65
C TYR A 407 25.42 20.62 -37.91
N ILE A 408 26.17 21.19 -36.97
CA ILE A 408 27.12 20.47 -36.13
C ILE A 408 26.34 19.69 -35.07
N LEU A 409 26.60 18.38 -34.95
CA LEU A 409 26.05 17.55 -33.87
C LEU A 409 26.54 18.10 -32.53
N SER A 410 25.58 18.46 -31.66
CA SER A 410 25.84 18.95 -30.30
C SER A 410 26.22 17.81 -29.38
N ASP A 411 27.25 18.01 -28.57
CA ASP A 411 27.63 17.11 -27.46
C ASP A 411 27.04 17.56 -26.13
N GLU A 412 26.16 18.56 -26.13
CA GLU A 412 25.47 19.08 -24.96
C GLU A 412 24.50 18.06 -24.43
N SER A 413 24.48 17.89 -23.10
CA SER A 413 23.56 17.01 -22.37
C SER A 413 22.63 17.85 -21.50
N TYR A 414 21.34 17.58 -21.59
CA TYR A 414 20.30 18.27 -20.84
C TYR A 414 19.82 17.34 -19.71
N PRO A 415 20.32 17.50 -18.46
CA PRO A 415 19.80 16.75 -17.32
C PRO A 415 18.38 17.21 -17.01
N VAL A 416 17.46 16.26 -16.80
CA VAL A 416 16.05 16.50 -16.51
C VAL A 416 15.60 15.59 -15.38
N THR A 417 14.72 16.10 -14.52
CA THR A 417 14.14 15.35 -13.41
C THR A 417 12.62 15.46 -13.48
N ILE A 418 11.94 14.34 -13.52
CA ILE A 418 10.48 14.26 -13.34
C ILE A 418 10.23 13.93 -11.88
N SER A 419 9.65 14.86 -11.12
CA SER A 419 9.42 14.73 -9.67
C SER A 419 7.94 14.75 -9.30
N GLU A 420 7.09 15.37 -10.13
CA GLU A 420 5.66 15.52 -9.89
C GLU A 420 4.83 14.94 -11.04
N ASP A 421 3.62 14.47 -10.71
CA ASP A 421 2.70 13.98 -11.73
C ASP A 421 2.19 15.13 -12.60
N GLY A 422 2.27 14.94 -13.94
CA GLY A 422 1.89 15.96 -14.92
C GLY A 422 2.92 17.07 -15.14
N GLU A 423 4.14 16.94 -14.60
CA GLU A 423 5.22 17.93 -14.78
C GLU A 423 5.62 18.06 -16.25
N ILE A 424 5.91 19.30 -16.69
CA ILE A 424 6.41 19.59 -18.04
C ILE A 424 7.76 20.30 -17.91
N ILE A 425 8.79 19.66 -18.46
CA ILE A 425 10.14 20.23 -18.53
C ILE A 425 10.35 20.81 -19.93
N GLU A 426 10.78 22.06 -20.01
CA GLU A 426 11.09 22.74 -21.28
C GLU A 426 12.60 22.75 -21.55
N ILE A 427 13.00 22.42 -22.78
CA ILE A 427 14.40 22.41 -23.26
C ILE A 427 14.50 23.24 -24.53
N ILE A 428 15.57 24.05 -24.64
CA ILE A 428 15.95 24.70 -25.87
C ILE A 428 17.32 24.15 -26.27
N ALA A 429 17.37 23.45 -27.40
CA ALA A 429 18.59 22.87 -27.95
C ALA A 429 19.05 23.68 -29.16
N VAL A 430 20.31 24.11 -29.13
CA VAL A 430 20.89 25.02 -30.15
C VAL A 430 21.98 24.31 -30.94
N ASN A 431 21.92 24.35 -32.28
CA ASN A 431 23.03 23.90 -33.10
C ASN A 431 23.64 25.07 -33.90
N LYS A 432 24.91 24.92 -34.22
CA LYS A 432 25.65 25.81 -35.12
C LYS A 432 25.66 25.22 -36.51
N PRO A 433 25.53 26.06 -37.57
CA PRO A 433 25.70 25.57 -38.93
C PRO A 433 27.14 25.12 -39.16
N ILE A 434 27.34 24.07 -39.94
CA ILE A 434 28.65 23.69 -40.43
C ILE A 434 29.05 24.77 -41.44
N THR A 435 30.11 25.51 -41.13
CA THR A 435 30.60 26.61 -41.93
C THR A 435 32.04 26.36 -42.36
N VAL A 436 32.32 26.54 -43.65
CA VAL A 436 33.63 26.36 -44.26
C VAL A 436 33.99 27.66 -44.98
N GLU A 437 35.17 28.19 -44.73
CA GLU A 437 35.71 29.32 -45.48
C GLU A 437 36.66 28.79 -46.54
N ILE A 438 36.65 29.42 -47.75
CA ILE A 438 37.49 29.07 -48.90
C ILE A 438 38.23 30.32 -49.31
N SER A 439 39.54 30.22 -49.25
CA SER A 439 40.48 31.29 -49.69
C SER A 439 41.10 30.92 -51.02
N LYS A 440 41.14 31.88 -51.97
CA LYS A 440 41.80 31.77 -53.25
C LYS A 440 43.02 32.68 -53.30
N GLN A 441 44.22 32.07 -53.31
CA GLN A 441 45.48 32.83 -53.16
C GLN A 441 46.46 32.59 -54.31
N ASP A 442 47.42 33.50 -54.46
CA ASP A 442 48.61 33.26 -55.23
C ASP A 442 49.70 32.54 -54.43
N VAL A 443 50.82 32.18 -55.07
CA VAL A 443 51.95 31.51 -54.39
C VAL A 443 52.63 32.38 -53.32
N TYR A 444 52.32 33.68 -53.24
CA TYR A 444 52.84 34.62 -52.25
C TYR A 444 51.86 34.82 -51.06
N GLY A 445 50.69 34.18 -51.11
CA GLY A 445 49.69 34.31 -50.10
C GLY A 445 48.76 35.51 -50.21
N ASN A 446 48.73 36.19 -51.38
CA ASN A 446 47.78 37.27 -51.62
C ASN A 446 46.46 36.69 -52.14
N GLU A 447 45.34 37.22 -51.64
CA GLU A 447 44.02 36.85 -52.15
C GLU A 447 43.86 37.23 -53.62
N LEU A 448 43.28 36.27 -54.38
CA LEU A 448 43.03 36.44 -55.81
C LEU A 448 41.56 36.67 -56.08
N ALA A 449 41.28 37.75 -56.88
CA ALA A 449 39.94 37.99 -57.42
C ALA A 449 39.85 37.49 -58.86
N GLY A 450 38.67 37.06 -59.31
CA GLY A 450 38.36 36.72 -60.69
C GLY A 450 38.49 35.25 -61.07
N ALA A 451 38.79 34.34 -60.10
CA ALA A 451 38.73 32.90 -60.30
C ALA A 451 37.30 32.44 -60.30
N GLU A 452 36.87 31.64 -61.29
CA GLU A 452 35.56 30.92 -61.22
C GLU A 452 35.70 29.62 -60.44
N MET A 453 35.04 29.60 -59.30
CA MET A 453 35.11 28.49 -58.31
C MET A 453 33.82 27.70 -58.29
N GLN A 454 33.94 26.39 -58.04
CA GLN A 454 32.82 25.47 -57.91
C GLN A 454 33.07 24.42 -56.82
N LEU A 455 32.07 24.22 -55.92
CA LEU A 455 32.07 23.16 -54.93
C LEU A 455 31.09 22.08 -55.38
N GLU A 456 31.56 20.84 -55.48
CA GLU A 456 30.73 19.67 -55.81
C GLU A 456 30.69 18.71 -54.62
N ASN A 457 29.52 18.03 -54.44
CA ASN A 457 29.40 16.91 -53.50
C ASN A 457 30.01 15.62 -54.08
N SER A 458 29.99 14.52 -53.34
CA SER A 458 30.50 13.21 -53.77
C SER A 458 29.76 12.62 -54.97
N ASP A 459 28.54 13.05 -55.25
CA ASP A 459 27.73 12.62 -56.40
C ASP A 459 27.98 13.44 -57.65
N GLY A 460 28.84 14.47 -57.53
CA GLY A 460 29.20 15.39 -58.62
C GLY A 460 28.17 16.51 -58.84
N GLU A 461 27.25 16.71 -57.89
CA GLU A 461 26.29 17.81 -57.94
C GLU A 461 26.94 19.10 -57.44
N VAL A 462 26.68 20.20 -58.11
CA VAL A 462 27.20 21.52 -57.74
C VAL A 462 26.44 22.02 -56.49
N VAL A 463 27.16 22.15 -55.39
CA VAL A 463 26.65 22.67 -54.12
C VAL A 463 26.71 24.18 -54.08
N ASP A 464 27.81 24.76 -54.60
CA ASP A 464 27.99 26.18 -54.66
C ASP A 464 28.87 26.57 -55.87
N LYS A 465 28.68 27.80 -56.46
CA LYS A 465 29.44 28.35 -57.51
C LYS A 465 29.58 29.88 -57.36
N TRP A 466 30.80 30.37 -57.39
CA TRP A 466 31.08 31.80 -57.23
C TRP A 466 32.29 32.25 -58.03
N THR A 467 32.49 33.56 -58.12
CA THR A 467 33.72 34.14 -58.57
C THR A 467 34.46 34.75 -57.40
N SER A 468 35.75 34.47 -57.24
CA SER A 468 36.53 35.00 -56.12
C SER A 468 36.64 36.55 -56.26
N ASP A 469 36.52 37.23 -55.11
CA ASP A 469 36.50 38.70 -55.05
C ASP A 469 37.70 39.32 -54.29
N GLY A 470 38.63 38.46 -53.86
CA GLY A 470 39.79 38.86 -53.06
C GLY A 470 39.52 38.78 -51.55
N THR A 471 38.46 38.11 -51.15
CA THR A 471 38.15 37.75 -49.75
C THR A 471 37.79 36.27 -49.64
N ASN A 472 37.75 35.72 -48.39
CA ASN A 472 37.29 34.35 -48.17
C ASN A 472 35.83 34.21 -48.58
N HIS A 473 35.50 33.15 -49.33
CA HIS A 473 34.13 32.75 -49.62
C HIS A 473 33.63 31.86 -48.47
N VAL A 474 32.43 32.14 -47.97
CA VAL A 474 31.83 31.43 -46.84
C VAL A 474 30.72 30.53 -47.33
N VAL A 475 30.87 29.22 -47.11
CA VAL A 475 29.81 28.23 -47.35
C VAL A 475 29.28 27.81 -45.99
N THR A 476 27.97 28.02 -45.74
CA THR A 476 27.30 27.71 -44.49
C THR A 476 26.22 26.65 -44.70
N GLU A 477 25.79 26.00 -43.62
CA GLU A 477 24.85 24.88 -43.65
C GLU A 477 25.33 23.74 -44.59
N LEU A 478 26.66 23.49 -44.64
CA LEU A 478 27.26 22.48 -45.52
C LEU A 478 27.03 21.06 -44.89
N PRO A 479 26.30 20.13 -45.55
CA PRO A 479 26.11 18.79 -45.03
C PRO A 479 27.42 18.05 -44.78
N ALA A 480 27.41 17.14 -43.75
CA ALA A 480 28.53 16.22 -43.58
C ALA A 480 28.63 15.29 -44.82
N GLY A 481 29.84 15.16 -45.36
CA GLY A 481 30.04 14.37 -46.59
C GLY A 481 31.38 14.66 -47.28
N GLY A 482 31.56 14.09 -48.46
CA GLY A 482 32.73 14.31 -49.31
C GLY A 482 32.50 15.44 -50.33
N TYR A 483 33.52 16.24 -50.58
CA TYR A 483 33.46 17.41 -51.47
C TYR A 483 34.67 17.50 -52.35
N THR A 484 34.50 18.13 -53.53
CA THR A 484 35.57 18.49 -54.42
C THR A 484 35.44 19.96 -54.73
N LEU A 485 36.46 20.78 -54.35
CA LEU A 485 36.59 22.17 -54.72
C LEU A 485 37.36 22.23 -56.04
N LYS A 486 36.76 22.87 -57.01
CA LYS A 486 37.33 23.05 -58.37
C LYS A 486 37.45 24.49 -58.70
N GLU A 487 38.52 24.81 -59.44
CA GLU A 487 38.62 26.03 -60.19
C GLU A 487 38.22 25.76 -61.65
N ILE A 488 37.21 26.43 -62.14
CA ILE A 488 36.69 26.28 -63.49
C ILE A 488 37.46 27.20 -64.49
N ALA A 489 37.80 28.37 -64.00
CA ALA A 489 38.63 29.32 -64.73
C ALA A 489 39.52 30.12 -63.78
N ALA A 490 40.84 30.20 -64.13
CA ALA A 490 41.76 31.00 -63.33
C ALA A 490 41.72 32.46 -63.78
N PRO A 491 42.12 33.43 -62.94
CA PRO A 491 42.30 34.81 -63.30
C PRO A 491 43.42 34.96 -64.34
N ASP A 492 43.43 36.07 -65.08
CA ASP A 492 44.46 36.35 -66.07
C ASP A 492 45.87 36.29 -65.49
N GLY A 493 46.73 35.50 -66.14
CA GLY A 493 48.14 35.34 -65.76
C GLY A 493 48.39 34.18 -64.78
N TYR A 494 47.37 33.46 -64.38
CA TYR A 494 47.46 32.31 -63.50
C TYR A 494 47.11 31.00 -64.21
N VAL A 495 47.47 29.88 -63.57
CA VAL A 495 47.19 28.50 -64.03
C VAL A 495 46.12 27.92 -63.14
N ILE A 496 45.11 27.27 -63.75
CA ILE A 496 44.03 26.56 -63.01
C ILE A 496 44.67 25.64 -61.98
N ALA A 497 44.22 25.79 -60.70
CA ALA A 497 44.69 24.98 -59.59
C ALA A 497 44.24 23.55 -59.71
N THR A 498 44.95 22.64 -59.01
CA THR A 498 44.52 21.27 -58.84
C THR A 498 43.29 21.19 -57.92
N ASP A 499 42.29 20.39 -58.28
CA ASP A 499 41.11 20.14 -57.48
C ASP A 499 41.51 19.72 -56.07
N ILE A 500 40.80 20.25 -55.04
CA ILE A 500 40.98 19.90 -53.64
C ILE A 500 39.82 18.99 -53.23
N ARG A 501 40.13 17.77 -52.75
CA ARG A 501 39.17 16.85 -52.19
C ARG A 501 39.24 16.89 -50.67
N PHE A 502 38.07 17.01 -50.04
CA PHE A 502 37.96 17.03 -48.57
C PHE A 502 36.66 16.38 -48.09
N THR A 503 36.65 15.97 -46.85
CA THR A 503 35.47 15.48 -46.15
C THR A 503 35.14 16.41 -45.01
N VAL A 504 33.85 16.54 -44.72
CA VAL A 504 33.30 17.22 -43.55
C VAL A 504 32.60 16.17 -42.71
N ASP A 505 32.95 16.06 -41.43
CA ASP A 505 32.25 15.15 -40.51
C ASP A 505 31.07 15.84 -39.81
N VAL A 506 30.28 15.08 -39.03
CA VAL A 506 29.09 15.58 -38.31
C VAL A 506 29.43 16.63 -37.24
N TYR A 507 30.69 16.76 -36.86
CA TYR A 507 31.17 17.78 -35.92
C TYR A 507 31.78 19.01 -36.66
N GLY A 508 31.60 19.08 -37.97
CA GLY A 508 32.13 20.19 -38.80
C GLY A 508 33.65 20.16 -39.01
N LYS A 509 34.31 19.04 -38.64
CA LYS A 509 35.74 18.89 -38.87
C LYS A 509 36.02 18.55 -40.31
N ILE A 510 36.96 19.30 -40.92
CA ILE A 510 37.43 19.09 -42.29
C ILE A 510 38.68 18.21 -42.32
N THR A 511 38.71 17.26 -43.24
CA THR A 511 39.90 16.47 -43.57
C THR A 511 40.16 16.56 -45.07
N VAL A 512 41.29 17.17 -45.47
CA VAL A 512 41.71 17.27 -46.88
C VAL A 512 42.52 16.02 -47.26
N GLU A 513 42.22 15.43 -48.41
CA GLU A 513 42.74 14.12 -48.81
C GLU A 513 44.00 14.19 -49.68
N ASN A 514 44.11 15.16 -50.57
CA ASN A 514 45.08 15.13 -51.66
C ASN A 514 46.12 16.26 -51.66
N VAL A 515 45.95 17.29 -50.83
CA VAL A 515 46.87 18.43 -50.70
C VAL A 515 46.89 18.96 -49.29
N ASP A 516 47.93 19.60 -48.85
CA ASP A 516 47.99 20.29 -47.55
C ASP A 516 47.43 21.73 -47.74
N ALA A 517 46.13 21.83 -47.59
CA ALA A 517 45.34 23.03 -47.89
C ALA A 517 44.46 23.52 -46.75
N THR A 518 44.67 22.99 -45.49
CA THR A 518 43.86 23.37 -44.34
C THR A 518 44.51 24.42 -43.48
N ALA A 519 43.68 25.38 -43.03
CA ALA A 519 44.01 26.39 -42.03
C ALA A 519 42.79 26.69 -41.18
N VAL A 520 42.89 27.66 -40.28
CA VAL A 520 41.77 28.22 -39.52
C VAL A 520 41.66 29.70 -39.86
N SER A 521 40.46 30.15 -40.19
CA SER A 521 40.22 31.55 -40.51
C SER A 521 40.27 32.43 -39.25
N GLU A 522 40.30 33.77 -39.45
CA GLU A 522 40.21 34.72 -38.33
C GLU A 522 38.92 34.61 -37.53
N ASN A 523 37.87 34.10 -38.15
CA ASN A 523 36.56 33.83 -37.51
C ASN A 523 36.54 32.50 -36.75
N GLY A 524 37.61 31.71 -36.79
CA GLY A 524 37.71 30.41 -36.15
C GLY A 524 37.10 29.26 -36.96
N ASN A 525 36.61 29.50 -38.18
CA ASN A 525 36.06 28.46 -39.05
C ASN A 525 37.18 27.66 -39.74
N PRO A 526 36.96 26.41 -40.10
CA PRO A 526 37.85 25.69 -41.01
C PRO A 526 38.05 26.45 -42.33
N LEU A 527 39.30 26.60 -42.77
CA LEU A 527 39.68 27.32 -43.97
C LEU A 527 40.37 26.37 -44.95
N ILE A 528 39.89 26.32 -46.18
CA ILE A 528 40.55 25.64 -47.30
C ILE A 528 41.20 26.69 -48.17
N VAL A 529 42.52 26.57 -48.41
CA VAL A 529 43.28 27.49 -49.22
C VAL A 529 43.63 26.84 -50.56
N MET A 530 43.11 27.39 -51.65
CA MET A 530 43.47 26.99 -53.02
C MET A 530 44.43 28.00 -53.60
N VAL A 531 45.62 27.54 -54.06
CA VAL A 531 46.71 28.36 -54.49
C VAL A 531 46.93 28.18 -55.98
N ASP A 532 47.02 29.33 -56.72
CA ASP A 532 47.40 29.40 -58.14
C ASP A 532 48.85 29.70 -58.29
N ASP A 533 49.48 29.01 -59.23
CA ASP A 533 50.81 29.40 -59.77
C ASP A 533 50.61 30.29 -60.98
N THR A 534 51.58 31.11 -61.23
CA THR A 534 51.56 32.01 -62.39
C THR A 534 51.83 31.25 -63.68
N THR A 535 51.19 31.68 -64.77
CA THR A 535 51.50 31.17 -66.10
C THR A 535 52.96 31.54 -66.47
N LYS A 536 53.74 30.54 -66.79
CA LYS A 536 55.14 30.69 -67.12
C LYS A 536 55.34 30.42 -68.59
N VAL A 537 55.98 31.40 -69.36
CA VAL A 537 56.32 31.22 -70.74
C VAL A 537 57.82 30.99 -70.84
N LYS A 538 58.24 29.86 -71.37
CA LYS A 538 59.63 29.54 -71.65
C LYS A 538 59.86 29.77 -73.13
N ILE A 539 60.71 30.74 -73.43
CA ILE A 539 61.11 31.06 -74.79
C ILE A 539 62.53 30.57 -75.01
N SER A 540 62.76 29.83 -76.12
CA SER A 540 64.03 29.30 -76.50
C SER A 540 64.33 29.84 -77.93
N LYS A 541 65.43 30.53 -78.09
CA LYS A 541 65.91 30.98 -79.38
C LYS A 541 67.01 30.06 -79.85
N ARG A 542 66.80 29.33 -81.00
CA ARG A 542 67.71 28.28 -81.45
C ARG A 542 68.15 28.49 -82.91
N ASP A 543 69.35 27.98 -83.21
CA ASP A 543 69.84 27.83 -84.56
C ASP A 543 69.13 26.65 -85.24
N ILE A 544 68.53 26.90 -86.37
CA ILE A 544 67.71 25.90 -87.08
C ILE A 544 68.50 24.69 -87.58
N THR A 545 69.85 24.84 -87.75
CA THR A 545 70.71 23.81 -88.33
C THR A 545 71.31 22.90 -87.23
N THR A 546 71.64 23.49 -86.10
CA THR A 546 72.38 22.82 -85.04
C THR A 546 71.51 22.48 -83.77
N ASP A 547 70.31 23.03 -83.72
CA ASP A 547 69.38 23.00 -82.60
C ASP A 547 69.97 23.52 -81.24
N LYS A 548 71.05 24.29 -81.35
CA LYS A 548 71.71 24.95 -80.21
C LYS A 548 71.06 26.28 -79.86
N GLU A 549 71.02 26.63 -78.58
CA GLU A 549 70.58 27.93 -78.10
C GLU A 549 71.45 29.04 -78.75
N LEU A 550 70.81 30.17 -79.08
CA LEU A 550 71.47 31.35 -79.64
C LEU A 550 71.36 32.50 -78.65
N ALA A 551 72.52 33.01 -78.23
CA ALA A 551 72.63 34.20 -77.41
C ALA A 551 72.70 35.46 -78.27
N GLY A 552 72.33 36.61 -77.67
CA GLY A 552 72.49 37.94 -78.28
C GLY A 552 71.37 38.39 -79.25
N ALA A 553 70.28 37.64 -79.34
CA ALA A 553 69.09 38.09 -80.08
C ALA A 553 68.16 38.89 -79.17
N THR A 554 67.81 40.09 -79.61
CA THR A 554 66.75 40.87 -78.93
C THR A 554 65.39 40.34 -79.34
N LEU A 555 64.58 39.96 -78.35
CA LEU A 555 63.24 39.36 -78.49
C LEU A 555 62.24 40.24 -77.77
N GLN A 556 61.05 40.36 -78.32
CA GLN A 556 59.90 41.06 -77.70
C GLN A 556 58.69 40.16 -77.71
N ILE A 557 57.90 40.20 -76.62
CA ILE A 557 56.54 39.76 -76.63
C ILE A 557 55.66 40.97 -76.79
N ILE A 558 54.77 40.91 -77.77
CA ILE A 558 53.85 41.97 -78.09
C ILE A 558 52.45 41.50 -77.88
N ASP A 559 51.58 42.30 -77.21
CA ASP A 559 50.18 42.03 -77.00
C ASP A 559 49.36 42.19 -78.30
N GLU A 560 48.07 41.88 -78.25
CA GLU A 560 47.16 41.97 -79.39
C GLU A 560 46.95 43.37 -79.92
N ASP A 561 47.14 44.41 -79.09
CA ASP A 561 47.06 45.80 -79.43
C ASP A 561 48.39 46.37 -80.03
N GLY A 562 49.45 45.56 -80.13
CA GLY A 562 50.73 45.91 -80.67
C GLY A 562 51.69 46.56 -79.68
N ASN A 563 51.42 46.57 -78.40
CA ASN A 563 52.31 47.13 -77.37
C ASN A 563 53.33 46.06 -76.95
N VAL A 564 54.57 46.49 -76.65
CA VAL A 564 55.62 45.61 -76.14
C VAL A 564 55.35 45.29 -74.68
N ALA A 565 54.93 44.07 -74.36
CA ALA A 565 54.70 43.58 -73.02
C ALA A 565 56.03 43.35 -72.28
N THR A 566 57.03 42.82 -72.96
CA THR A 566 58.37 42.62 -72.39
C THR A 566 59.42 42.51 -73.53
N GLU A 567 60.66 42.91 -73.25
CA GLU A 567 61.80 42.78 -74.14
C GLU A 567 63.02 42.25 -73.38
N TRP A 568 63.74 41.32 -73.96
CA TRP A 568 65.00 40.82 -73.42
C TRP A 568 65.99 40.40 -74.51
N VAL A 569 67.24 40.19 -74.12
CA VAL A 569 68.26 39.65 -74.99
C VAL A 569 68.49 38.18 -74.60
N SER A 570 68.45 37.25 -75.60
CA SER A 570 68.69 35.83 -75.36
C SER A 570 70.08 35.56 -74.81
N THR A 571 70.23 34.69 -73.83
CA THR A 571 71.49 34.24 -73.24
C THR A 571 71.75 32.76 -73.62
N ASP A 572 72.98 32.29 -73.37
CA ASP A 572 73.36 30.88 -73.59
C ASP A 572 72.62 29.92 -72.70
#